data_433ae0720ff75eba03bc96f5b9326d00
#
_entry.id   433ae0720ff75eba03bc96f5b9326d00
#
_cell.length_a   1.000
_cell.length_b   1.000
_cell.length_c   1.000
_cell.angle_alpha   90.00
_cell.angle_beta   90.00
_cell.angle_gamma   90.00
#
_symmetry.space_group_name_H-M   'P 1'
#
loop_
_entity.id
_entity.type
_entity.pdbx_description
1 polymer ?
#
loop_
_entity_poly.entity_id
_entity_poly.type
_entity_poly.pdbx_seq_one_letter_code
_entity_poly.pdbx_strand_id
1 'polypeptide(L)'
;MSSFMDSKFERVIRFATESDIPSIRQIYDTHTSDISNVVSFEEETPSIAELTNRWKDITQSNLPFLVCDLHNTVVGYAYATKFRSRAAYRHTVEESVYVSNRHQGCGIGKALLFSIIEECKKRNVRSIIAILGSEEDNPGSAILHRKVGFQEVGTLHDVGYKNQKWIDRLIMEYIIK
;
A
#
# COMPACT_ATOMS: atom_id res chain seq x y z
N MET A 1 24.74 -34.04 -6.99
CA MET A 1 24.71 -32.59 -6.85
C MET A 1 23.31 -32.20 -6.45
N SER A 2 23.10 -31.98 -5.16
CA SER A 2 21.78 -31.73 -4.58
C SER A 2 21.45 -30.25 -4.69
N SER A 3 20.46 -29.92 -5.49
CA SER A 3 19.85 -28.58 -5.54
C SER A 3 18.97 -28.44 -4.30
N PHE A 4 19.47 -27.79 -3.28
CA PHE A 4 18.62 -27.30 -2.20
C PHE A 4 17.80 -26.13 -2.76
N MET A 5 16.63 -26.39 -3.30
CA MET A 5 15.60 -25.41 -3.48
C MET A 5 15.08 -25.05 -2.08
N ASP A 6 15.31 -23.80 -1.68
CA ASP A 6 14.74 -23.21 -0.48
C ASP A 6 13.23 -23.09 -0.66
N SER A 7 12.50 -24.15 -0.31
CA SER A 7 11.03 -24.24 -0.41
C SER A 7 10.31 -23.43 0.68
N LYS A 8 10.97 -22.46 1.31
CA LYS A 8 10.48 -21.88 2.58
C LYS A 8 9.47 -20.77 2.45
N PHE A 9 9.30 -20.12 1.27
CA PHE A 9 8.29 -19.05 1.09
C PHE A 9 7.86 -18.95 -0.38
N GLU A 10 7.00 -19.84 -0.82
CA GLU A 10 6.34 -19.70 -2.12
C GLU A 10 5.25 -18.62 -2.00
N ARG A 11 5.67 -17.34 -2.07
CA ARG A 11 4.77 -16.20 -2.11
C ARG A 11 4.40 -15.89 -3.55
N VAL A 12 3.14 -15.61 -3.78
CA VAL A 12 2.60 -15.20 -5.07
C VAL A 12 2.03 -13.79 -4.95
N ILE A 13 2.49 -12.88 -5.80
CA ILE A 13 1.81 -11.59 -5.98
C ILE A 13 0.84 -11.74 -7.14
N ARG A 14 -0.43 -11.48 -6.88
CA ARG A 14 -1.51 -11.60 -7.86
C ARG A 14 -2.52 -10.45 -7.73
N PHE A 15 -3.34 -10.25 -8.75
CA PHE A 15 -4.47 -9.34 -8.63
C PHE A 15 -5.44 -9.81 -7.56
N ALA A 16 -5.95 -8.85 -6.80
CA ALA A 16 -6.99 -9.09 -5.80
C ALA A 16 -8.31 -9.45 -6.48
N THR A 17 -9.05 -10.35 -5.87
CA THR A 17 -10.42 -10.72 -6.22
C THR A 17 -11.38 -10.29 -5.11
N GLU A 18 -12.68 -10.27 -5.38
CA GLU A 18 -13.68 -9.93 -4.36
C GLU A 18 -13.61 -10.86 -3.14
N SER A 19 -13.22 -12.12 -3.34
CA SER A 19 -13.05 -13.09 -2.24
C SER A 19 -11.88 -12.78 -1.30
N ASP A 20 -10.96 -11.89 -1.69
CA ASP A 20 -9.84 -11.49 -0.83
C ASP A 20 -10.23 -10.37 0.15
N ILE A 21 -11.36 -9.69 -0.07
CA ILE A 21 -11.78 -8.51 0.72
C ILE A 21 -11.85 -8.77 2.23
N PRO A 22 -12.38 -9.93 2.70
CA PRO A 22 -12.35 -10.22 4.14
C PRO A 22 -10.94 -10.25 4.72
N SER A 23 -9.98 -10.86 4.02
CA SER A 23 -8.57 -10.90 4.45
C SER A 23 -7.90 -9.52 4.39
N ILE A 24 -8.18 -8.75 3.36
CA ILE A 24 -7.73 -7.35 3.22
C ILE A 24 -8.24 -6.52 4.39
N ARG A 25 -9.53 -6.64 4.73
CA ARG A 25 -10.12 -5.95 5.89
C ARG A 25 -9.42 -6.32 7.19
N GLN A 26 -9.14 -7.61 7.39
CA GLN A 26 -8.46 -8.08 8.59
C GLN A 26 -7.04 -7.49 8.71
N ILE A 27 -6.30 -7.39 7.60
CA ILE A 27 -4.98 -6.72 7.58
C ILE A 27 -5.15 -5.24 7.90
N TYR A 28 -6.12 -4.55 7.25
CA TYR A 28 -6.35 -3.13 7.46
C TYR A 28 -6.73 -2.82 8.91
N ASP A 29 -7.55 -3.66 9.53
CA ASP A 29 -7.97 -3.52 10.92
C ASP A 29 -6.79 -3.44 11.89
N THR A 30 -5.71 -4.17 11.65
CA THR A 30 -4.49 -4.11 12.48
C THR A 30 -3.78 -2.75 12.39
N HIS A 31 -4.10 -1.94 11.38
CA HIS A 31 -3.52 -0.60 11.16
C HIS A 31 -4.46 0.54 11.58
N THR A 32 -5.73 0.25 11.89
CA THR A 32 -6.71 1.27 12.32
C THR A 32 -7.11 1.12 13.78
N SER A 33 -7.21 -0.10 14.30
CA SER A 33 -7.72 -0.41 15.63
C SER A 33 -6.74 -0.08 16.77
N ASP A 34 -5.46 0.08 16.49
CA ASP A 34 -4.49 0.53 17.47
C ASP A 34 -4.54 2.05 17.61
N ILE A 35 -4.97 2.53 18.79
CA ILE A 35 -5.08 3.97 19.12
C ILE A 35 -3.73 4.69 18.97
N SER A 36 -2.61 4.00 19.15
CA SER A 36 -1.28 4.58 18.92
C SER A 36 -0.94 4.69 17.43
N ASN A 37 -1.68 4.01 16.56
CA ASN A 37 -1.38 3.94 15.14
C ASN A 37 -2.01 5.12 14.39
N VAL A 38 -1.17 6.03 13.94
CA VAL A 38 -1.53 7.20 13.12
C VAL A 38 -1.20 6.97 11.62
N VAL A 39 -0.88 5.74 11.24
CA VAL A 39 -0.53 5.39 9.85
C VAL A 39 -1.73 5.59 8.91
N SER A 40 -2.91 5.16 9.33
CA SER A 40 -4.16 5.44 8.62
C SER A 40 -4.86 6.67 9.20
N PHE A 41 -5.43 7.52 8.32
CA PHE A 41 -6.28 8.63 8.72
C PHE A 41 -7.72 8.22 9.01
N GLU A 42 -8.07 6.97 8.77
CA GLU A 42 -9.40 6.47 9.15
C GLU A 42 -9.48 6.22 10.64
N GLU A 43 -10.58 6.65 11.25
CA GLU A 43 -10.85 6.46 12.67
C GLU A 43 -11.38 5.06 12.94
N GLU A 44 -12.13 4.51 11.98
CA GLU A 44 -12.70 3.18 12.04
C GLU A 44 -12.31 2.33 10.83
N THR A 45 -12.22 1.03 11.03
CA THR A 45 -11.97 0.10 9.92
C THR A 45 -13.17 0.06 8.99
N PRO A 46 -13.01 0.31 7.67
CA PRO A 46 -14.10 0.26 6.71
C PRO A 46 -14.82 -1.08 6.71
N SER A 47 -16.11 -1.06 6.43
CA SER A 47 -16.90 -2.28 6.26
C SER A 47 -16.44 -3.08 5.04
N ILE A 48 -16.80 -4.39 5.00
CA ILE A 48 -16.55 -5.23 3.82
C ILE A 48 -17.21 -4.62 2.57
N ALA A 49 -18.43 -4.11 2.69
CA ALA A 49 -19.14 -3.49 1.58
C ALA A 49 -18.38 -2.25 1.04
N GLU A 50 -17.87 -1.42 1.92
CA GLU A 50 -17.09 -0.24 1.54
C GLU A 50 -15.76 -0.62 0.88
N LEU A 51 -15.00 -1.57 1.45
CA LEU A 51 -13.77 -2.07 0.83
C LEU A 51 -14.02 -2.73 -0.53
N THR A 52 -15.15 -3.45 -0.67
CA THR A 52 -15.58 -4.01 -1.96
C THR A 52 -15.82 -2.91 -2.99
N ASN A 53 -16.49 -1.82 -2.60
CA ASN A 53 -16.73 -0.68 -3.50
C ASN A 53 -15.40 0.00 -3.89
N ARG A 54 -14.51 0.24 -2.94
CA ARG A 54 -13.17 0.81 -3.22
C ARG A 54 -12.38 -0.08 -4.19
N TRP A 55 -12.38 -1.39 -3.98
CA TRP A 55 -11.75 -2.35 -4.89
C TRP A 55 -12.35 -2.29 -6.29
N LYS A 56 -13.70 -2.25 -6.41
CA LYS A 56 -14.40 -2.11 -7.69
C LYS A 56 -14.02 -0.82 -8.40
N ASP A 57 -14.03 0.31 -7.72
CA ASP A 57 -13.69 1.62 -8.28
C ASP A 57 -12.26 1.66 -8.83
N ILE A 58 -11.30 1.08 -8.09
CA ILE A 58 -9.90 0.98 -8.48
C ILE A 58 -9.77 0.10 -9.73
N THR A 59 -10.35 -1.09 -9.72
CA THR A 59 -10.23 -2.06 -10.82
C THR A 59 -10.97 -1.60 -12.07
N GLN A 60 -12.14 -0.98 -11.94
CA GLN A 60 -12.89 -0.37 -13.05
C GLN A 60 -12.14 0.84 -13.64
N SER A 61 -11.34 1.53 -12.85
CA SER A 61 -10.44 2.59 -13.33
C SER A 61 -9.19 2.05 -14.02
N ASN A 62 -9.09 0.73 -14.23
CA ASN A 62 -7.92 0.04 -14.78
C ASN A 62 -6.63 0.31 -13.98
N LEU A 63 -6.76 0.48 -12.66
CA LEU A 63 -5.63 0.63 -11.74
C LEU A 63 -5.36 -0.69 -10.98
N PRO A 64 -4.10 -0.96 -10.60
CA PRO A 64 -3.75 -2.22 -9.96
C PRO A 64 -4.23 -2.26 -8.51
N PHE A 65 -4.79 -3.42 -8.13
CA PHE A 65 -5.01 -3.83 -6.75
C PHE A 65 -4.46 -5.24 -6.59
N LEU A 66 -3.40 -5.40 -5.82
CA LEU A 66 -2.62 -6.63 -5.70
C LEU A 66 -2.66 -7.17 -4.27
N VAL A 67 -2.58 -8.48 -4.15
CA VAL A 67 -2.38 -9.17 -2.87
C VAL A 67 -1.11 -10.01 -2.91
N CYS A 68 -0.48 -10.17 -1.75
CA CYS A 68 0.54 -11.17 -1.53
C CYS A 68 -0.12 -12.39 -0.87
N ASP A 69 -0.15 -13.49 -1.62
CA ASP A 69 -0.66 -14.78 -1.18
C ASP A 69 0.51 -15.66 -0.72
N LEU A 70 0.42 -16.18 0.48
CA LEU A 70 1.36 -17.12 1.07
C LEU A 70 0.58 -18.37 1.47
N HIS A 71 0.73 -19.47 0.72
CA HIS A 71 0.03 -20.74 0.97
C HIS A 71 -1.49 -20.59 1.12
N ASN A 72 -2.14 -19.92 0.16
CA ASN A 72 -3.58 -19.59 0.15
C ASN A 72 -4.04 -18.67 1.29
N THR A 73 -3.12 -17.90 1.86
CA THR A 73 -3.42 -16.89 2.86
C THR A 73 -2.92 -15.53 2.39
N VAL A 74 -3.81 -14.55 2.29
CA VAL A 74 -3.44 -13.17 1.97
C VAL A 74 -2.75 -12.56 3.18
N VAL A 75 -1.48 -12.17 3.02
CA VAL A 75 -0.61 -11.65 4.10
C VAL A 75 -0.20 -10.19 3.89
N GLY A 76 -0.57 -9.61 2.77
CA GLY A 76 -0.35 -8.19 2.46
C GLY A 76 -1.08 -7.82 1.18
N TYR A 77 -1.27 -6.54 0.97
CA TYR A 77 -1.88 -6.01 -0.25
C TYR A 77 -1.35 -4.62 -0.56
N ALA A 78 -1.47 -4.23 -1.82
CA ALA A 78 -1.16 -2.90 -2.29
C ALA A 78 -2.07 -2.50 -3.44
N TYR A 79 -2.32 -1.21 -3.58
CA TYR A 79 -3.14 -0.69 -4.68
C TYR A 79 -2.68 0.71 -5.09
N ALA A 80 -3.14 1.14 -6.25
CA ALA A 80 -2.98 2.50 -6.74
C ALA A 80 -4.35 3.13 -6.97
N THR A 81 -4.50 4.40 -6.59
CA THR A 81 -5.70 5.21 -6.85
C THR A 81 -5.34 6.45 -7.67
N LYS A 82 -6.34 7.10 -8.26
CA LYS A 82 -6.12 8.40 -8.91
C LYS A 82 -5.66 9.42 -7.85
N PHE A 83 -4.54 10.07 -8.09
CA PHE A 83 -4.01 11.09 -7.17
C PHE A 83 -4.95 12.28 -7.00
N ARG A 84 -5.56 12.77 -8.08
CA ARG A 84 -6.50 13.89 -8.10
C ARG A 84 -7.50 13.72 -9.24
N SER A 85 -8.69 14.33 -9.11
CA SER A 85 -9.78 14.18 -10.07
C SER A 85 -9.57 14.93 -11.39
N ARG A 86 -8.74 15.99 -11.42
CA ARG A 86 -8.54 16.81 -12.62
C ARG A 86 -7.77 16.06 -13.69
N ALA A 87 -8.16 16.20 -14.97
CA ALA A 87 -7.62 15.43 -16.10
C ALA A 87 -6.10 15.56 -16.29
N ALA A 88 -5.50 16.68 -15.91
CA ALA A 88 -4.03 16.85 -15.97
C ALA A 88 -3.27 15.84 -15.10
N TYR A 89 -3.89 15.30 -14.04
CA TYR A 89 -3.30 14.29 -13.16
C TYR A 89 -3.50 12.84 -13.64
N ARG A 90 -4.06 12.60 -14.82
CA ARG A 90 -4.41 11.25 -15.31
C ARG A 90 -3.26 10.24 -15.35
N HIS A 91 -2.01 10.70 -15.34
CA HIS A 91 -0.80 9.88 -15.32
C HIS A 91 -0.11 9.85 -13.95
N THR A 92 -0.79 10.33 -12.91
CA THR A 92 -0.30 10.33 -11.53
C THR A 92 -1.26 9.52 -10.67
N VAL A 93 -0.70 8.64 -9.87
CA VAL A 93 -1.44 7.81 -8.92
C VAL A 93 -0.89 8.01 -7.51
N GLU A 94 -1.73 7.73 -6.51
CA GLU A 94 -1.33 7.53 -5.14
C GLU A 94 -1.34 6.03 -4.84
N GLU A 95 -0.26 5.51 -4.26
CA GLU A 95 -0.19 4.12 -3.87
C GLU A 95 -0.41 3.94 -2.37
N SER A 96 -0.80 2.73 -2.00
CA SER A 96 -0.87 2.28 -0.61
C SER A 96 -0.41 0.84 -0.51
N VAL A 97 0.38 0.53 0.53
CA VAL A 97 0.87 -0.82 0.81
C VAL A 97 0.67 -1.18 2.28
N TYR A 98 0.11 -2.35 2.52
CA TYR A 98 -0.17 -2.89 3.86
C TYR A 98 0.32 -4.32 3.96
N VAL A 99 0.95 -4.64 5.08
CA VAL A 99 1.44 -6.00 5.37
C VAL A 99 0.98 -6.39 6.77
N SER A 100 0.45 -7.59 6.90
CA SER A 100 0.09 -8.17 8.19
C SER A 100 1.26 -8.06 9.19
N ASN A 101 0.98 -7.66 10.42
CA ASN A 101 2.00 -7.45 11.46
C ASN A 101 2.90 -8.68 11.66
N ARG A 102 2.35 -9.90 11.50
CA ARG A 102 3.10 -11.16 11.65
C ARG A 102 4.09 -11.43 10.51
N HIS A 103 3.97 -10.70 9.39
CA HIS A 103 4.76 -10.93 8.18
C HIS A 103 5.58 -9.70 7.77
N GLN A 104 5.66 -8.70 8.65
CA GLN A 104 6.56 -7.56 8.46
C GLN A 104 8.03 -8.00 8.49
N GLY A 105 8.90 -7.26 7.82
CA GLY A 105 10.32 -7.60 7.74
C GLY A 105 10.68 -8.76 6.80
N CYS A 106 9.69 -9.49 6.24
CA CYS A 106 9.90 -10.64 5.34
C CYS A 106 10.02 -10.25 3.85
N GLY A 107 10.16 -8.98 3.53
CA GLY A 107 10.30 -8.47 2.16
C GLY A 107 9.00 -8.43 1.35
N ILE A 108 7.82 -8.67 1.97
CA ILE A 108 6.51 -8.66 1.31
C ILE A 108 6.16 -7.26 0.81
N GLY A 109 6.31 -6.24 1.66
CA GLY A 109 6.05 -4.86 1.26
C GLY A 109 6.89 -4.42 0.06
N LYS A 110 8.17 -4.82 0.02
CA LYS A 110 9.06 -4.56 -1.11
C LYS A 110 8.57 -5.23 -2.39
N ALA A 111 8.15 -6.49 -2.32
CA ALA A 111 7.63 -7.23 -3.46
C ALA A 111 6.32 -6.62 -3.99
N LEU A 112 5.39 -6.27 -3.10
CA LEU A 112 4.14 -5.59 -3.44
C LEU A 112 4.40 -4.25 -4.13
N LEU A 113 5.28 -3.43 -3.57
CA LEU A 113 5.57 -2.09 -4.09
C LEU A 113 6.24 -2.15 -5.47
N PHE A 114 7.19 -3.08 -5.69
CA PHE A 114 7.74 -3.32 -7.03
C PHE A 114 6.66 -3.77 -8.01
N SER A 115 5.76 -4.67 -7.61
CA SER A 115 4.68 -5.13 -8.48
C SER A 115 3.70 -4.00 -8.83
N ILE A 116 3.39 -3.11 -7.90
CA ILE A 116 2.56 -1.91 -8.17
C ILE A 116 3.26 -1.01 -9.20
N ILE A 117 4.55 -0.75 -9.07
CA ILE A 117 5.31 0.06 -10.01
C ILE A 117 5.25 -0.54 -11.43
N GLU A 118 5.51 -1.85 -11.55
CA GLU A 118 5.47 -2.53 -12.85
C GLU A 118 4.05 -2.52 -13.47
N GLU A 119 3.01 -2.72 -12.65
CA GLU A 119 1.64 -2.65 -13.14
C GLU A 119 1.20 -1.21 -13.52
N CYS A 120 1.67 -0.20 -12.79
CA CYS A 120 1.48 1.20 -13.14
C CYS A 120 2.18 1.58 -14.44
N LYS A 121 3.41 1.08 -14.66
CA LYS A 121 4.16 1.28 -15.90
C LYS A 121 3.41 0.77 -17.12
N LYS A 122 2.82 -0.42 -17.05
CA LYS A 122 1.99 -1.00 -18.12
C LYS A 122 0.74 -0.16 -18.45
N ARG A 123 0.33 0.73 -17.55
CA ARG A 123 -0.88 1.59 -17.65
C ARG A 123 -0.57 3.06 -17.96
N ASN A 124 0.64 3.33 -18.45
CA ASN A 124 1.08 4.69 -18.78
C ASN A 124 1.04 5.67 -17.59
N VAL A 125 1.17 5.17 -16.37
CA VAL A 125 1.41 6.02 -15.20
C VAL A 125 2.83 6.56 -15.29
N ARG A 126 3.00 7.84 -14.98
CA ARG A 126 4.30 8.51 -14.99
C ARG A 126 4.84 8.77 -13.59
N SER A 127 3.96 9.12 -12.67
CA SER A 127 4.33 9.46 -11.30
C SER A 127 3.49 8.67 -10.31
N ILE A 128 4.14 8.09 -9.31
CA ILE A 128 3.50 7.41 -8.18
C ILE A 128 3.83 8.21 -6.93
N ILE A 129 2.81 8.65 -6.23
CA ILE A 129 2.90 9.39 -4.97
C ILE A 129 2.64 8.42 -3.82
N ALA A 130 3.46 8.51 -2.78
CA ALA A 130 3.25 7.86 -1.51
C ALA A 130 3.01 8.93 -0.44
N ILE A 131 1.93 8.81 0.32
CA ILE A 131 1.63 9.67 1.46
C ILE A 131 1.74 8.82 2.73
N LEU A 132 2.84 9.00 3.45
CA LEU A 132 3.23 8.13 4.55
C LEU A 132 3.01 8.81 5.90
N GLY A 133 2.94 8.03 6.98
CA GLY A 133 3.14 8.56 8.33
C GLY A 133 4.51 9.23 8.46
N SER A 134 4.66 10.08 9.49
CA SER A 134 5.97 10.64 9.80
C SER A 134 7.00 9.54 10.05
N GLU A 135 8.28 9.85 9.95
CA GLU A 135 9.33 8.86 10.26
C GLU A 135 9.32 8.44 11.74
N GLU A 136 8.84 9.29 12.62
CA GLU A 136 8.68 8.98 14.04
C GLU A 136 7.57 7.94 14.25
N ASP A 137 6.47 8.07 13.50
CA ASP A 137 5.30 7.20 13.65
C ASP A 137 5.44 5.89 12.87
N ASN A 138 6.09 5.92 11.71
CA ASN A 138 6.25 4.74 10.83
C ASN A 138 7.58 4.74 10.07
N PRO A 139 8.72 4.55 10.74
CA PRO A 139 10.03 4.55 10.10
C PRO A 139 10.18 3.43 9.06
N GLY A 140 9.50 2.32 9.26
CA GLY A 140 9.56 1.17 8.35
C GLY A 140 9.04 1.48 6.94
N SER A 141 8.00 2.28 6.84
CA SER A 141 7.41 2.66 5.55
C SER A 141 8.35 3.56 4.76
N ALA A 142 8.89 4.62 5.36
CA ALA A 142 9.84 5.51 4.69
C ALA A 142 11.10 4.77 4.21
N ILE A 143 11.67 3.89 5.06
CA ILE A 143 12.82 3.05 4.70
C ILE A 143 12.47 2.13 3.52
N LEU A 144 11.29 1.53 3.53
CA LEU A 144 10.83 0.66 2.43
C LEU A 144 10.78 1.43 1.11
N HIS A 145 10.14 2.59 1.09
CA HIS A 145 9.96 3.40 -0.12
C HIS A 145 11.31 3.90 -0.67
N ARG A 146 12.22 4.38 0.19
CA ARG A 146 13.58 4.75 -0.23
C ARG A 146 14.34 3.58 -0.86
N LYS A 147 14.24 2.37 -0.28
CA LYS A 147 14.88 1.15 -0.82
C LYS A 147 14.32 0.72 -2.17
N VAL A 148 13.10 1.10 -2.50
CA VAL A 148 12.47 0.82 -3.79
C VAL A 148 12.78 1.91 -4.83
N GLY A 149 13.23 3.07 -4.39
CA GLY A 149 13.65 4.16 -5.26
C GLY A 149 12.74 5.40 -5.21
N PHE A 150 11.79 5.45 -4.29
CA PHE A 150 11.05 6.68 -4.04
C PHE A 150 11.97 7.76 -3.48
N GLN A 151 11.73 8.99 -3.89
CA GLN A 151 12.42 10.18 -3.42
C GLN A 151 11.49 11.00 -2.53
N GLU A 152 12.06 11.60 -1.51
CA GLU A 152 11.33 12.47 -0.59
C GLU A 152 11.02 13.81 -1.27
N VAL A 153 9.77 14.24 -1.20
CA VAL A 153 9.29 15.51 -1.74
C VAL A 153 9.21 16.56 -0.62
N GLY A 154 8.75 16.18 0.54
CA GLY A 154 8.60 17.05 1.70
C GLY A 154 7.57 16.54 2.69
N THR A 155 7.37 17.28 3.76
CA THR A 155 6.43 16.96 4.83
C THR A 155 5.30 17.97 4.87
N LEU A 156 4.07 17.49 4.98
CA LEU A 156 2.90 18.27 5.33
C LEU A 156 2.76 18.26 6.85
N HIS A 157 2.89 19.44 7.46
CA HIS A 157 2.79 19.57 8.91
C HIS A 157 1.34 19.76 9.33
N ASP A 158 0.95 19.13 10.44
CA ASP A 158 -0.36 19.26 11.07
C ASP A 158 -1.55 19.05 10.11
N VAL A 159 -1.37 18.19 9.08
CA VAL A 159 -2.35 17.99 8.02
C VAL A 159 -3.51 17.08 8.45
N GLY A 160 -3.33 16.28 9.47
CA GLY A 160 -4.35 15.42 10.05
C GLY A 160 -4.53 15.63 11.53
N TYR A 161 -5.70 15.26 12.05
CA TYR A 161 -5.98 15.26 13.47
C TYR A 161 -6.64 13.95 13.87
N LYS A 162 -5.95 13.13 14.65
CA LYS A 162 -6.43 11.82 15.11
C LYS A 162 -5.94 11.55 16.53
N ASN A 163 -6.77 10.93 17.34
CA ASN A 163 -6.44 10.60 18.74
C ASN A 163 -5.93 11.80 19.55
N GLN A 164 -6.55 12.97 19.35
CA GLN A 164 -6.21 14.25 19.98
C GLN A 164 -4.77 14.75 19.68
N LYS A 165 -4.20 14.31 18.56
CA LYS A 165 -2.88 14.75 18.09
C LYS A 165 -2.95 15.27 16.67
N TRP A 166 -2.21 16.32 16.38
CA TRP A 166 -1.91 16.75 15.03
C TRP A 166 -0.88 15.80 14.42
N ILE A 167 -1.02 15.48 13.14
CA ILE A 167 -0.26 14.43 12.47
C ILE A 167 0.34 14.99 11.19
N ASP A 168 1.64 14.78 11.05
CA ASP A 168 2.40 15.08 9.84
C ASP A 168 2.27 13.96 8.81
N ARG A 169 2.46 14.31 7.53
CA ARG A 169 2.56 13.34 6.44
C ARG A 169 3.81 13.58 5.61
N LEU A 170 4.64 12.56 5.50
CA LEU A 170 5.76 12.53 4.57
C LEU A 170 5.25 12.21 3.17
N ILE A 171 5.59 13.06 2.20
CA ILE A 171 5.29 12.82 0.78
C ILE A 171 6.54 12.31 0.11
N MET A 172 6.41 11.19 -0.59
CA MET A 172 7.45 10.65 -1.45
C MET A 172 6.92 10.43 -2.86
N GLU A 173 7.80 10.43 -3.85
CA GLU A 173 7.44 10.18 -5.25
C GLU A 173 8.37 9.17 -5.92
N TYR A 174 7.82 8.43 -6.87
CA TYR A 174 8.56 7.58 -7.79
C TYR A 174 8.20 7.96 -9.22
N ILE A 175 9.21 8.37 -10.00
CA ILE A 175 9.03 8.72 -11.42
C ILE A 175 9.40 7.51 -12.28
N ILE A 176 8.40 6.96 -12.99
CA ILE A 176 8.60 5.88 -13.96
C ILE A 176 9.29 6.45 -15.20
N LYS A 177 10.44 5.88 -15.53
CA LYS A 177 11.26 6.25 -16.70
C LYS A 177 10.93 5.39 -17.91
#